data_d70a75783065f884c254df5e78f8f0ae
#
_entry.id   d70a75783065f884c254df5e78f8f0ae
#
_cell.length_a   1.000
_cell.length_b   1.000
_cell.length_c   1.000
_cell.angle_alpha   90.00
_cell.angle_beta   90.00
_cell.angle_gamma   90.00
#
_symmetry.space_group_name_H-M   'P 1'
#
loop_
_entity.id
_entity.type
_entity.pdbx_description
1 polymer ?
#
loop_
_entity_poly.entity_id
_entity_poly.type
_entity_poly.pdbx_seq_one_letter_code
_entity_poly.pdbx_strand_id
1 'polypeptide(L)'
;MINSVRNTVLAIANKNNYGYIAPQDFNLYAQQAQMDLFEDYFYQYNSWIVKQNQRVSGTGYADIVKSLVEVIDEFSVTKGLIKQGNSMYFLPDDYYFISKINNYPNFITSGTNNLNSVNNLLGDSTAAFAASGVLPGQIIVNTTAGSTYKGFSAYVVSVDSLTQLTLSSNIFPVTDPASASGNTYSIFTTAGIVEAERVNQNKIFYLNNSPLTAPSVGYPAYVLGGATTGITGDSTTGKVGNSITVYPTSLTTGGSIIAEYVRYPLPPNWTYASVLAGGAPVFNSAAADYQDFELPLSDEPGLVAKICQYIGIEIREPAVNQFGIQEINEDNQTQG
;
A
#
# COMPACT_ATOMS: atom_id res chain seq x y z
N MET A 1 -7.18 -7.12 -17.78
CA MET A 1 -5.86 -6.86 -18.38
C MET A 1 -4.98 -8.10 -18.46
N ILE A 2 -4.70 -8.86 -17.40
CA ILE A 2 -3.73 -9.97 -17.38
C ILE A 2 -3.96 -11.07 -18.45
N ASN A 3 -5.22 -11.41 -18.71
CA ASN A 3 -5.53 -12.42 -19.74
C ASN A 3 -5.28 -11.90 -21.16
N SER A 4 -5.51 -10.63 -21.44
CA SER A 4 -5.19 -9.98 -22.71
C SER A 4 -3.68 -9.96 -22.93
N VAL A 5 -2.93 -9.47 -21.95
CA VAL A 5 -1.46 -9.45 -21.97
C VAL A 5 -0.90 -10.84 -22.25
N ARG A 6 -1.35 -11.85 -21.51
CA ARG A 6 -0.89 -13.24 -21.69
C ARG A 6 -1.16 -13.77 -23.10
N ASN A 7 -2.35 -13.55 -23.62
CA ASN A 7 -2.71 -14.00 -24.97
C ASN A 7 -1.85 -13.32 -26.04
N THR A 8 -1.58 -12.02 -25.89
CA THR A 8 -0.72 -11.25 -26.80
C THR A 8 0.72 -11.76 -26.74
N VAL A 9 1.25 -11.95 -25.53
CA VAL A 9 2.60 -12.52 -25.34
C VAL A 9 2.72 -13.91 -25.95
N LEU A 10 1.74 -14.78 -25.74
CA LEU A 10 1.71 -16.12 -26.34
C LEU A 10 1.64 -16.05 -27.87
N ALA A 11 0.86 -15.12 -28.42
CA ALA A 11 0.77 -14.93 -29.88
C ALA A 11 2.11 -14.50 -30.48
N ILE A 12 2.85 -13.62 -29.79
CA ILE A 12 4.18 -13.16 -30.20
C ILE A 12 5.20 -14.30 -30.08
N ALA A 13 5.23 -14.99 -28.95
CA ALA A 13 6.18 -16.05 -28.66
C ALA A 13 5.95 -17.31 -29.51
N ASN A 14 4.71 -17.59 -29.90
CA ASN A 14 4.32 -18.85 -30.58
C ASN A 14 4.40 -18.79 -32.11
N LYS A 15 5.02 -17.76 -32.66
CA LYS A 15 5.10 -17.54 -34.13
C LYS A 15 5.68 -18.73 -34.92
N ASN A 16 6.41 -19.64 -34.26
CA ASN A 16 7.04 -20.83 -34.83
C ASN A 16 6.75 -22.14 -34.08
N ASN A 17 5.68 -22.24 -33.31
CA ASN A 17 5.32 -23.41 -32.47
C ASN A 17 6.34 -23.81 -31.38
N TYR A 18 7.30 -22.98 -31.03
CA TYR A 18 8.33 -23.30 -30.05
C TYR A 18 8.11 -22.66 -28.67
N GLY A 19 7.07 -21.84 -28.51
CA GLY A 19 6.90 -21.02 -27.33
C GLY A 19 5.72 -21.45 -26.44
N TYR A 20 5.80 -22.60 -25.76
CA TYR A 20 4.91 -22.85 -24.62
C TYR A 20 5.50 -22.20 -23.38
N ILE A 21 4.74 -21.26 -22.80
CA ILE A 21 5.09 -20.61 -21.54
C ILE A 21 4.17 -21.16 -20.46
N ALA A 22 4.76 -21.76 -19.44
CA ALA A 22 3.97 -22.26 -18.31
C ALA A 22 3.27 -21.07 -17.58
N PRO A 23 2.05 -21.28 -17.08
CA PRO A 23 1.35 -20.23 -16.33
C PRO A 23 2.15 -19.65 -15.14
N GLN A 24 2.93 -20.49 -14.49
CA GLN A 24 3.78 -20.08 -13.36
C GLN A 24 4.92 -19.14 -13.80
N ASP A 25 5.58 -19.47 -14.93
CA ASP A 25 6.66 -18.66 -15.48
C ASP A 25 6.11 -17.32 -15.97
N PHE A 26 4.94 -17.34 -16.64
CA PHE A 26 4.24 -16.11 -17.02
C PHE A 26 3.96 -15.21 -15.80
N ASN A 27 3.44 -15.76 -14.70
CA ASN A 27 3.14 -14.98 -13.50
C ASN A 27 4.41 -14.36 -12.89
N LEU A 28 5.53 -15.08 -12.94
CA LEU A 28 6.83 -14.57 -12.47
C LEU A 28 7.30 -13.37 -13.30
N TYR A 29 7.24 -13.48 -14.65
CA TYR A 29 7.63 -12.39 -15.53
C TYR A 29 6.65 -11.22 -15.51
N ALA A 30 5.36 -11.51 -15.34
CA ALA A 30 4.32 -10.50 -15.15
C ALA A 30 4.57 -9.67 -13.89
N GLN A 31 4.92 -10.32 -12.79
CA GLN A 31 5.28 -9.64 -11.54
C GLN A 31 6.51 -8.72 -11.73
N GLN A 32 7.56 -9.24 -12.38
CA GLN A 32 8.77 -8.46 -12.62
C GLN A 32 8.49 -7.25 -13.53
N ALA A 33 7.74 -7.47 -14.61
CA ALA A 33 7.39 -6.39 -15.54
C ALA A 33 6.53 -5.30 -14.87
N GLN A 34 5.58 -5.68 -14.01
CA GLN A 34 4.79 -4.73 -13.23
C GLN A 34 5.66 -3.89 -12.29
N MET A 35 6.62 -4.53 -11.61
CA MET A 35 7.54 -3.82 -10.72
C MET A 35 8.43 -2.84 -11.47
N ASP A 36 8.95 -3.22 -12.64
CA ASP A 36 9.79 -2.34 -13.45
C ASP A 36 9.02 -1.10 -13.91
N LEU A 37 7.77 -1.25 -14.37
CA LEU A 37 6.93 -0.12 -14.76
C LEU A 37 6.54 0.75 -13.57
N PHE A 38 6.26 0.14 -12.42
CA PHE A 38 5.98 0.86 -11.19
C PHE A 38 7.16 1.75 -10.75
N GLU A 39 8.38 1.23 -10.78
CA GLU A 39 9.58 2.01 -10.45
C GLU A 39 9.85 3.11 -11.47
N ASP A 40 9.51 2.89 -12.74
CA ASP A 40 9.69 3.85 -13.82
C ASP A 40 8.82 5.10 -13.63
N TYR A 41 7.60 4.98 -13.11
CA TYR A 41 6.77 6.13 -12.74
C TYR A 41 7.45 7.09 -11.75
N PHE A 42 8.09 6.54 -10.72
CA PHE A 42 8.82 7.37 -9.74
C PHE A 42 10.05 8.02 -10.37
N TYR A 43 10.73 7.32 -11.25
CA TYR A 43 11.86 7.88 -11.98
C TYR A 43 11.42 9.05 -12.88
N GLN A 44 10.35 8.88 -13.64
CA GLN A 44 9.79 9.92 -14.51
C GLN A 44 9.33 11.14 -13.69
N TYR A 45 8.61 10.93 -12.61
CA TYR A 45 8.17 11.99 -11.71
C TYR A 45 9.36 12.77 -11.13
N ASN A 46 10.38 12.08 -10.66
CA ASN A 46 11.57 12.69 -10.11
C ASN A 46 12.36 13.47 -11.19
N SER A 47 12.51 12.92 -12.37
CA SER A 47 13.14 13.58 -13.53
C SER A 47 12.41 14.87 -13.89
N TRP A 48 11.09 14.84 -13.86
CA TRP A 48 10.28 16.03 -14.14
C TRP A 48 10.45 17.11 -13.06
N ILE A 49 10.43 16.76 -11.78
CA ILE A 49 10.70 17.72 -10.69
C ILE A 49 12.07 18.37 -10.85
N VAL A 50 13.09 17.60 -11.22
CA VAL A 50 14.43 18.13 -11.46
C VAL A 50 14.43 19.11 -12.64
N LYS A 51 13.77 18.77 -13.75
CA LYS A 51 13.62 19.66 -14.93
C LYS A 51 12.89 20.96 -14.54
N GLN A 52 11.82 20.87 -13.74
CA GLN A 52 11.08 22.03 -13.25
C GLN A 52 11.94 22.93 -12.35
N ASN A 53 12.69 22.35 -11.43
CA ASN A 53 13.56 23.10 -10.52
C ASN A 53 14.72 23.79 -11.25
N GLN A 54 15.20 23.21 -12.35
CA GLN A 54 16.22 23.83 -13.19
C GLN A 54 15.68 24.97 -14.06
N ARG A 55 14.36 25.28 -13.97
CA ARG A 55 13.70 26.30 -14.81
C ARG A 55 13.99 26.13 -16.30
N VAL A 56 14.24 24.93 -16.75
CA VAL A 56 14.24 24.60 -18.16
C VAL A 56 12.80 24.73 -18.60
N SER A 57 12.49 25.90 -19.06
CA SER A 57 11.19 26.41 -19.44
C SER A 57 10.41 25.38 -20.24
N GLY A 58 9.61 24.62 -19.52
CA GLY A 58 8.63 23.84 -20.17
C GLY A 58 7.47 24.71 -20.59
N THR A 59 7.29 24.83 -21.85
CA THR A 59 5.97 24.84 -22.44
C THR A 59 5.40 23.42 -22.35
N GLY A 60 5.79 22.66 -21.30
CA GLY A 60 5.32 21.31 -21.06
C GLY A 60 3.86 21.33 -20.64
N TYR A 61 3.06 20.50 -21.24
CA TYR A 61 1.69 20.27 -20.84
C TYR A 61 1.65 19.87 -19.36
N ALA A 62 1.05 20.70 -18.53
CA ALA A 62 0.86 20.44 -17.10
C ALA A 62 0.11 19.10 -16.85
N ASP A 63 -0.58 18.60 -17.85
CA ASP A 63 -1.41 17.40 -17.79
C ASP A 63 -0.61 16.09 -17.65
N ILE A 64 0.60 16.01 -18.20
CA ILE A 64 1.44 14.79 -18.10
C ILE A 64 1.82 14.53 -16.64
N VAL A 65 2.20 15.56 -15.93
CA VAL A 65 2.55 15.45 -14.51
C VAL A 65 1.36 15.08 -13.66
N LYS A 66 0.22 15.65 -13.97
CA LYS A 66 -1.02 15.34 -13.29
C LYS A 66 -1.39 13.85 -13.45
N SER A 67 -1.21 13.29 -14.64
CA SER A 67 -1.47 11.86 -14.86
C SER A 67 -0.49 10.97 -14.08
N LEU A 68 0.80 11.33 -13.99
CA LEU A 68 1.77 10.60 -13.18
C LEU A 68 1.45 10.67 -11.68
N VAL A 69 1.04 11.84 -11.20
CA VAL A 69 0.61 12.00 -9.80
C VAL A 69 -0.64 11.16 -9.52
N GLU A 70 -1.62 11.15 -10.43
CA GLU A 70 -2.84 10.33 -10.28
C GLU A 70 -2.52 8.84 -10.22
N VAL A 71 -1.59 8.34 -11.03
CA VAL A 71 -1.15 6.94 -10.98
C VAL A 71 -0.41 6.62 -9.67
N ILE A 72 0.45 7.52 -9.19
CA ILE A 72 1.14 7.34 -7.91
C ILE A 72 0.15 7.37 -6.74
N ASP A 73 -0.86 8.24 -6.80
CA ASP A 73 -1.90 8.35 -5.78
C ASP A 73 -2.77 7.09 -5.68
N GLU A 74 -2.92 6.31 -6.75
CA GLU A 74 -3.62 5.02 -6.71
C GLU A 74 -2.94 4.01 -5.79
N PHE A 75 -1.62 4.12 -5.62
CA PHE A 75 -0.84 3.31 -4.69
C PHE A 75 -0.70 3.93 -3.30
N SER A 76 -1.23 5.13 -3.09
CA SER A 76 -1.18 5.80 -1.80
C SER A 76 -2.24 5.25 -0.85
N VAL A 77 -1.79 4.79 0.32
CA VAL A 77 -2.64 4.17 1.34
C VAL A 77 -2.42 4.85 2.68
N THR A 78 -3.52 5.02 3.41
CA THR A 78 -3.51 5.53 4.79
C THR A 78 -3.76 4.38 5.77
N LYS A 79 -2.82 4.15 6.69
CA LYS A 79 -2.93 3.07 7.67
C LYS A 79 -2.45 3.50 9.04
N GLY A 80 -3.23 3.18 10.08
CA GLY A 80 -2.82 3.36 11.47
C GLY A 80 -1.70 2.40 11.83
N LEU A 81 -0.63 2.92 12.37
CA LEU A 81 0.51 2.12 12.79
C LEU A 81 0.30 1.55 14.18
N ILE A 82 0.76 0.33 14.38
CA ILE A 82 0.59 -0.37 15.62
C ILE A 82 1.85 -0.27 16.45
N LYS A 83 1.66 0.24 17.67
CA LYS A 83 2.74 0.36 18.63
C LYS A 83 3.21 -1.01 19.10
N GLN A 84 4.53 -1.19 19.05
CA GLN A 84 5.22 -2.35 19.58
C GLN A 84 6.27 -1.86 20.61
N GLY A 85 5.94 -1.92 21.87
CA GLY A 85 6.87 -1.48 22.90
C GLY A 85 7.09 0.05 22.98
N ASN A 86 8.27 0.48 23.37
CA ASN A 86 8.58 1.89 23.66
C ASN A 86 8.73 2.72 22.39
N SER A 87 7.63 3.35 21.95
CA SER A 87 7.63 4.33 20.82
C SER A 87 8.00 3.79 19.45
N MET A 88 8.12 2.49 19.31
CA MET A 88 8.37 1.83 18.06
C MET A 88 7.05 1.39 17.42
N TYR A 89 6.93 1.61 16.13
CA TYR A 89 5.78 1.26 15.31
C TYR A 89 6.24 0.46 14.10
N PHE A 90 5.53 -0.61 13.78
CA PHE A 90 5.80 -1.36 12.55
C PHE A 90 5.10 -0.71 11.36
N LEU A 91 5.84 -0.62 10.27
CA LEU A 91 5.28 -0.28 8.97
C LEU A 91 4.62 -1.53 8.35
N PRO A 92 3.61 -1.35 7.51
CA PRO A 92 3.00 -2.44 6.77
C PRO A 92 4.00 -3.18 5.88
N ASP A 93 3.72 -4.46 5.58
CA ASP A 93 4.63 -5.29 4.77
C ASP A 93 4.68 -4.88 3.30
N ASP A 94 3.62 -4.25 2.83
CA ASP A 94 3.47 -3.71 1.48
C ASP A 94 4.08 -2.30 1.32
N TYR A 95 4.74 -1.79 2.35
CA TYR A 95 5.36 -0.48 2.36
C TYR A 95 6.49 -0.35 1.33
N TYR A 96 6.40 0.65 0.48
CA TYR A 96 7.45 1.08 -0.42
C TYR A 96 8.11 2.39 0.08
N PHE A 97 7.30 3.43 0.31
CA PHE A 97 7.78 4.77 0.65
C PHE A 97 6.79 5.49 1.56
N ILE A 98 7.28 6.15 2.62
CA ILE A 98 6.45 6.97 3.51
C ILE A 98 6.28 8.37 2.91
N SER A 99 5.05 8.78 2.70
CA SER A 99 4.71 10.15 2.32
C SER A 99 4.64 11.05 3.56
N LYS A 100 3.85 10.65 4.56
CA LYS A 100 3.68 11.41 5.80
C LYS A 100 3.42 10.48 6.99
N ILE A 101 3.79 10.96 8.15
CA ILE A 101 3.38 10.38 9.44
C ILE A 101 2.60 11.42 10.21
N ASN A 102 1.33 11.12 10.50
CA ASN A 102 0.46 12.01 11.24
C ASN A 102 0.23 11.48 12.65
N ASN A 103 0.33 12.34 13.64
CA ASN A 103 -0.04 12.06 15.01
C ASN A 103 -1.41 12.66 15.31
N TYR A 104 -2.32 11.83 15.81
CA TYR A 104 -3.64 12.21 16.32
C TYR A 104 -3.61 12.25 17.85
N PRO A 105 -3.28 13.38 18.44
CA PRO A 105 -3.01 13.44 19.88
C PRO A 105 -4.29 13.30 20.72
N ASN A 106 -5.46 13.62 20.17
CA ASN A 106 -6.70 13.71 20.90
C ASN A 106 -7.52 12.43 20.75
N PHE A 107 -7.29 11.51 21.68
CA PHE A 107 -8.08 10.28 21.83
C PHE A 107 -9.48 10.60 22.39
N ILE A 108 -10.51 9.96 21.87
CA ILE A 108 -11.89 10.12 22.31
C ILE A 108 -12.36 8.91 23.09
N THR A 109 -12.39 7.76 22.45
CA THR A 109 -12.86 6.52 23.07
C THR A 109 -12.30 5.30 22.34
N SER A 110 -12.38 4.16 23.00
CA SER A 110 -12.08 2.84 22.41
C SER A 110 -13.12 1.84 22.90
N GLY A 111 -13.27 0.75 22.17
CA GLY A 111 -14.22 -0.28 22.51
C GLY A 111 -14.04 -1.52 21.66
N THR A 112 -15.08 -2.35 21.66
CA THR A 112 -15.11 -3.60 20.92
C THR A 112 -16.37 -3.67 20.05
N ASN A 113 -16.20 -3.84 18.74
CA ASN A 113 -17.30 -4.10 17.82
C ASN A 113 -17.84 -5.53 18.08
N ASN A 114 -18.94 -5.63 18.79
CA ASN A 114 -19.54 -6.89 19.21
C ASN A 114 -20.98 -7.08 18.68
N LEU A 115 -21.51 -6.10 17.98
CA LEU A 115 -22.76 -6.20 17.25
C LEU A 115 -22.46 -6.54 15.78
N ASN A 116 -23.21 -7.47 15.20
CA ASN A 116 -23.05 -7.84 13.79
C ASN A 116 -23.17 -6.61 12.90
N SER A 117 -22.04 -6.09 12.47
CA SER A 117 -21.99 -4.99 11.54
C SER A 117 -21.99 -5.52 10.12
N VAL A 118 -23.02 -5.17 9.40
CA VAL A 118 -23.13 -5.41 7.95
C VAL A 118 -22.67 -4.13 7.28
N ASN A 119 -21.64 -4.22 6.43
CA ASN A 119 -21.22 -3.15 5.53
C ASN A 119 -21.08 -1.74 6.16
N ASN A 120 -19.87 -1.36 6.50
CA ASN A 120 -19.54 -0.01 7.00
C ASN A 120 -20.23 0.41 8.32
N LEU A 121 -20.81 -0.54 9.05
CA LEU A 121 -21.38 -0.29 10.36
C LEU A 121 -20.44 -0.79 11.48
N LEU A 122 -20.28 0.06 12.50
CA LEU A 122 -19.67 -0.35 13.75
C LEU A 122 -20.73 -0.39 14.82
N GLY A 123 -20.87 -1.54 15.48
CA GLY A 123 -21.80 -1.71 16.59
C GLY A 123 -21.08 -2.18 17.86
N ASP A 124 -21.24 -1.41 18.94
CA ASP A 124 -20.68 -1.75 20.25
C ASP A 124 -21.79 -1.60 21.30
N SER A 125 -22.22 -2.73 21.87
CA SER A 125 -23.32 -2.77 22.85
C SER A 125 -22.98 -2.06 24.16
N THR A 126 -21.71 -1.80 24.43
CA THR A 126 -21.23 -1.15 25.64
C THR A 126 -20.89 0.33 25.44
N ALA A 127 -20.86 0.78 24.19
CA ALA A 127 -20.53 2.16 23.85
C ALA A 127 -21.66 3.13 24.16
N ALA A 128 -21.27 4.38 24.37
CA ALA A 128 -22.16 5.53 24.47
C ALA A 128 -21.59 6.65 23.57
N PHE A 129 -21.58 6.44 22.25
CA PHE A 129 -20.86 7.28 21.29
C PHE A 129 -21.19 8.76 21.41
N ALA A 130 -22.46 9.11 21.46
CA ALA A 130 -22.88 10.50 21.62
C ALA A 130 -22.40 11.11 22.95
N ALA A 131 -22.49 10.35 24.04
CA ALA A 131 -22.02 10.81 25.35
C ALA A 131 -20.50 10.90 25.44
N SER A 132 -19.80 10.07 24.68
CA SER A 132 -18.32 10.10 24.57
C SER A 132 -17.81 11.21 23.67
N GLY A 133 -18.69 11.99 23.02
CA GLY A 133 -18.29 13.08 22.14
C GLY A 133 -17.87 12.64 20.74
N VAL A 134 -18.32 11.48 20.29
CA VAL A 134 -18.08 11.02 18.91
C VAL A 134 -18.91 11.84 17.94
N LEU A 135 -18.28 12.39 16.93
CA LEU A 135 -18.86 13.24 15.90
C LEU A 135 -18.49 12.76 14.48
N PRO A 136 -19.32 13.06 13.47
CA PRO A 136 -18.95 12.86 12.07
C PRO A 136 -17.63 13.55 11.73
N GLY A 137 -16.82 12.90 10.86
CA GLY A 137 -15.51 13.39 10.45
C GLY A 137 -14.35 12.96 11.35
N GLN A 138 -14.62 12.32 12.50
CA GLN A 138 -13.57 11.74 13.33
C GLN A 138 -13.03 10.45 12.72
N ILE A 139 -11.78 10.12 13.03
CA ILE A 139 -11.14 8.92 12.51
C ILE A 139 -11.25 7.76 13.50
N ILE A 140 -11.55 6.59 12.97
CA ILE A 140 -11.57 5.33 13.68
C ILE A 140 -10.50 4.40 13.13
N VAL A 141 -9.80 3.70 13.99
CA VAL A 141 -8.73 2.76 13.64
C VAL A 141 -9.03 1.39 14.21
N ASN A 142 -8.93 0.35 13.40
CA ASN A 142 -9.01 -1.03 13.85
C ASN A 142 -7.71 -1.41 14.57
N THR A 143 -7.81 -1.74 15.85
CA THR A 143 -6.67 -2.11 16.72
C THR A 143 -6.64 -3.60 17.06
N THR A 144 -7.47 -4.40 16.41
CA THR A 144 -7.64 -5.84 16.72
C THR A 144 -6.34 -6.61 16.50
N ALA A 145 -5.87 -7.28 17.54
CA ALA A 145 -4.71 -8.15 17.45
C ALA A 145 -5.01 -9.38 16.56
N GLY A 146 -4.13 -9.70 15.63
CA GLY A 146 -4.28 -10.85 14.73
C GLY A 146 -5.26 -10.63 13.56
N SER A 147 -5.90 -9.46 13.46
CA SER A 147 -6.76 -9.13 12.32
C SER A 147 -5.92 -8.76 11.10
N THR A 148 -6.35 -9.24 9.93
CA THR A 148 -5.81 -8.79 8.62
C THR A 148 -6.07 -7.30 8.37
N TYR A 149 -7.14 -6.77 9.00
CA TYR A 149 -7.54 -5.36 8.89
C TYR A 149 -7.00 -4.48 10.02
N LYS A 150 -6.07 -5.00 10.80
CA LYS A 150 -5.39 -4.23 11.86
C LYS A 150 -4.69 -3.00 11.29
N GLY A 151 -4.94 -1.84 11.87
CA GLY A 151 -4.43 -0.56 11.40
C GLY A 151 -5.24 0.10 10.28
N PHE A 152 -6.23 -0.59 9.68
CA PHE A 152 -7.14 0.07 8.75
C PHE A 152 -7.92 1.16 9.47
N SER A 153 -8.11 2.28 8.78
CA SER A 153 -8.80 3.45 9.30
C SER A 153 -10.00 3.84 8.42
N ALA A 154 -11.01 4.42 9.03
CA ALA A 154 -12.18 4.96 8.37
C ALA A 154 -12.60 6.25 9.09
N TYR A 155 -13.40 7.07 8.41
CA TYR A 155 -14.04 8.22 9.04
C TYR A 155 -15.43 7.86 9.51
N VAL A 156 -15.85 8.46 10.62
CA VAL A 156 -17.24 8.41 11.09
C VAL A 156 -18.07 9.26 10.15
N VAL A 157 -19.03 8.65 9.45
CA VAL A 157 -19.97 9.34 8.54
C VAL A 157 -21.15 9.87 9.35
N SER A 158 -21.72 9.01 10.21
CA SER A 158 -22.84 9.37 11.09
C SER A 158 -22.81 8.60 12.40
N VAL A 159 -23.40 9.22 13.42
CA VAL A 159 -23.72 8.58 14.72
C VAL A 159 -25.17 8.19 14.70
N ASP A 160 -25.46 6.92 14.41
CA ASP A 160 -26.82 6.44 14.15
C ASP A 160 -27.61 6.20 15.45
N SER A 161 -26.90 5.77 16.48
CA SER A 161 -27.45 5.55 17.81
C SER A 161 -26.37 5.68 18.90
N LEU A 162 -26.74 5.43 20.15
CA LEU A 162 -25.77 5.37 21.25
C LEU A 162 -24.72 4.30 21.03
N THR A 163 -25.04 3.22 20.34
CA THR A 163 -24.24 2.01 20.20
C THR A 163 -23.83 1.72 18.75
N GLN A 164 -24.16 2.60 17.80
CA GLN A 164 -23.94 2.34 16.37
C GLN A 164 -23.43 3.57 15.63
N LEU A 165 -22.43 3.33 14.77
CA LEU A 165 -21.84 4.32 13.85
C LEU A 165 -21.84 3.79 12.42
N THR A 166 -22.07 4.70 11.45
CA THR A 166 -21.76 4.43 10.05
C THR A 166 -20.39 4.97 9.69
N LEU A 167 -19.58 4.14 9.01
CA LEU A 167 -18.21 4.43 8.63
C LEU A 167 -18.07 4.64 7.12
N SER A 168 -17.03 5.37 6.71
CA SER A 168 -16.72 5.61 5.29
C SER A 168 -16.25 4.35 4.55
N SER A 169 -15.71 3.37 5.25
CA SER A 169 -15.26 2.10 4.69
C SER A 169 -15.44 0.96 5.70
N ASN A 170 -15.51 -0.28 5.20
CA ASN A 170 -15.62 -1.45 6.05
C ASN A 170 -14.22 -1.89 6.55
N ILE A 171 -13.89 -1.49 7.75
CA ILE A 171 -12.64 -1.87 8.44
C ILE A 171 -12.83 -3.02 9.44
N PHE A 172 -14.04 -3.57 9.55
CA PHE A 172 -14.42 -4.67 10.44
C PHE A 172 -15.22 -5.73 9.69
N PRO A 173 -14.68 -6.37 8.64
CA PRO A 173 -15.42 -7.37 7.88
C PRO A 173 -15.73 -8.60 8.74
N VAL A 174 -16.92 -9.15 8.60
CA VAL A 174 -17.39 -10.33 9.32
C VAL A 174 -16.54 -11.57 8.99
N THR A 175 -15.91 -11.59 7.84
CA THR A 175 -15.04 -12.66 7.37
C THR A 175 -13.64 -12.67 7.99
N ASP A 176 -13.30 -11.67 8.79
CA ASP A 176 -12.01 -11.63 9.48
C ASP A 176 -11.92 -12.75 10.53
N PRO A 177 -10.88 -13.61 10.49
CA PRO A 177 -10.70 -14.69 11.46
C PRO A 177 -10.65 -14.20 12.93
N ALA A 178 -10.22 -12.97 13.15
CA ALA A 178 -10.16 -12.36 14.48
C ALA A 178 -11.52 -11.89 14.99
N SER A 179 -12.57 -11.87 14.16
CA SER A 179 -13.90 -11.37 14.52
C SER A 179 -14.65 -12.24 15.55
N ALA A 180 -14.21 -13.46 15.77
CA ALA A 180 -14.84 -14.39 16.74
C ALA A 180 -14.82 -13.88 18.19
N SER A 181 -13.89 -12.98 18.53
CA SER A 181 -13.75 -12.36 19.88
C SER A 181 -14.15 -10.88 19.93
N GLY A 182 -14.68 -10.36 18.83
CA GLY A 182 -14.98 -8.94 18.66
C GLY A 182 -13.75 -8.12 18.25
N ASN A 183 -13.96 -7.20 17.32
CA ASN A 183 -12.89 -6.33 16.81
C ASN A 183 -12.73 -5.10 17.70
N THR A 184 -11.51 -4.84 18.15
CA THR A 184 -11.22 -3.65 18.94
C THR A 184 -10.96 -2.43 18.06
N TYR A 185 -11.37 -1.26 18.55
CA TYR A 185 -11.19 0.01 17.84
C TYR A 185 -10.75 1.14 18.77
N SER A 186 -10.20 2.18 18.18
CA SER A 186 -9.91 3.46 18.83
C SER A 186 -10.39 4.60 17.95
N ILE A 187 -11.00 5.63 18.56
CA ILE A 187 -11.54 6.82 17.88
C ILE A 187 -10.72 8.04 18.30
N PHE A 188 -10.33 8.85 17.32
CA PHE A 188 -9.58 10.09 17.51
C PHE A 188 -10.28 11.25 16.82
N THR A 189 -10.16 12.45 17.39
CA THR A 189 -10.57 13.64 16.66
C THR A 189 -9.55 14.04 15.60
N THR A 190 -10.02 14.55 14.50
CA THR A 190 -9.20 15.14 13.45
C THR A 190 -8.72 16.55 13.79
N ALA A 191 -9.25 17.16 14.87
CA ALA A 191 -8.77 18.44 15.34
C ALA A 191 -7.40 18.30 16.01
N GLY A 192 -6.43 19.14 15.59
CA GLY A 192 -5.09 19.16 16.15
C GLY A 192 -4.16 18.04 15.65
N ILE A 193 -4.41 17.53 14.46
CA ILE A 193 -3.48 16.62 13.75
C ILE A 193 -2.13 17.33 13.59
N VAL A 194 -1.05 16.62 13.88
CA VAL A 194 0.31 17.14 13.74
C VAL A 194 1.13 16.16 12.92
N GLU A 195 1.78 16.67 11.88
CA GLU A 195 2.73 15.90 11.09
C GLU A 195 4.04 15.69 11.87
N ALA A 196 4.55 14.47 11.88
CA ALA A 196 5.84 14.16 12.48
C ALA A 196 6.96 14.41 11.47
N GLU A 197 7.99 15.15 11.88
CA GLU A 197 9.14 15.44 11.04
C GLU A 197 10.06 14.22 10.92
N ARG A 198 10.48 13.89 9.70
CA ARG A 198 11.49 12.85 9.49
C ARG A 198 12.87 13.36 9.90
N VAL A 199 13.52 12.66 10.82
CA VAL A 199 14.85 13.00 11.32
C VAL A 199 15.79 11.82 11.14
N ASN A 200 17.05 12.10 10.81
CA ASN A 200 18.09 11.06 10.74
C ASN A 200 18.45 10.56 12.15
N GLN A 201 18.81 9.28 12.24
CA GLN A 201 19.12 8.63 13.50
C GLN A 201 20.24 9.34 14.30
N ASN A 202 21.23 9.90 13.62
CA ASN A 202 22.30 10.65 14.27
C ASN A 202 21.80 12.00 14.83
N LYS A 203 20.90 12.68 14.13
CA LYS A 203 20.39 14.01 14.52
C LYS A 203 19.47 13.92 15.74
N ILE A 204 18.69 12.83 15.89
CA ILE A 204 17.72 12.72 16.98
C ILE A 204 18.39 12.74 18.37
N PHE A 205 19.61 12.20 18.49
CA PHE A 205 20.36 12.25 19.76
C PHE A 205 20.66 13.70 20.18
N TYR A 206 21.05 14.55 19.25
CA TYR A 206 21.32 15.96 19.52
C TYR A 206 20.04 16.71 19.85
N LEU A 207 18.95 16.42 19.16
CA LEU A 207 17.66 17.06 19.43
C LEU A 207 17.13 16.72 20.84
N ASN A 208 17.26 15.47 21.26
CA ASN A 208 16.80 15.01 22.57
C ASN A 208 17.65 15.55 23.73
N ASN A 209 18.89 15.98 23.49
CA ASN A 209 19.76 16.51 24.55
C ASN A 209 19.37 17.91 25.02
N SER A 210 18.63 18.67 24.24
CA SER A 210 18.23 20.03 24.59
C SER A 210 16.72 20.10 24.80
N PRO A 211 16.25 20.56 25.96
CA PRO A 211 14.80 20.73 26.21
C PRO A 211 14.11 21.67 25.20
N LEU A 212 14.86 22.55 24.56
CA LEU A 212 14.34 23.51 23.59
C LEU A 212 14.13 22.91 22.20
N THR A 213 14.92 21.89 21.86
CA THR A 213 14.88 21.24 20.51
C THR A 213 14.29 19.83 20.55
N ALA A 214 14.03 19.30 21.77
CA ALA A 214 13.47 17.96 21.91
C ALA A 214 12.06 17.88 21.30
N PRO A 215 11.77 16.82 20.54
CA PRO A 215 10.44 16.58 20.02
C PRO A 215 9.39 16.59 21.13
N SER A 216 8.25 17.19 20.83
CA SER A 216 7.12 17.30 21.76
C SER A 216 5.86 16.72 21.11
N VAL A 217 4.77 16.57 21.84
CA VAL A 217 3.49 16.10 21.30
C VAL A 217 2.96 17.02 20.20
N GLY A 218 3.23 18.33 20.30
CA GLY A 218 2.89 19.32 19.27
C GLY A 218 3.87 19.39 18.09
N TYR A 219 5.07 18.85 18.24
CA TYR A 219 6.11 18.79 17.22
C TYR A 219 6.79 17.43 17.29
N PRO A 220 6.09 16.34 16.90
CA PRO A 220 6.66 15.00 16.93
C PRO A 220 7.69 14.83 15.84
N ALA A 221 8.64 13.94 16.06
CA ALA A 221 9.62 13.54 15.07
C ALA A 221 9.67 12.02 14.96
N TYR A 222 10.07 11.50 13.81
CA TYR A 222 10.28 10.07 13.64
C TYR A 222 11.60 9.75 12.97
N VAL A 223 12.10 8.57 13.28
CA VAL A 223 13.32 7.99 12.71
C VAL A 223 12.97 6.67 12.06
N LEU A 224 13.45 6.45 10.82
CA LEU A 224 13.34 5.16 10.14
C LEU A 224 14.35 4.17 10.73
N GLY A 225 13.89 2.96 10.97
CA GLY A 225 14.69 1.92 11.61
C GLY A 225 14.67 2.06 13.14
N GLY A 226 15.54 1.33 13.81
CA GLY A 226 15.61 1.27 15.27
C GLY A 226 15.15 -0.06 15.84
N ALA A 227 14.78 -1.03 14.98
CA ALA A 227 14.55 -2.38 15.43
C ALA A 227 15.85 -2.96 15.99
N THR A 228 15.90 -3.11 17.30
CA THR A 228 16.94 -3.91 17.96
C THR A 228 16.75 -5.38 17.58
N THR A 229 17.84 -6.05 17.30
CA THR A 229 17.88 -7.50 17.05
C THR A 229 17.02 -8.25 18.09
N GLY A 230 16.03 -9.01 17.63
CA GLY A 230 15.18 -9.82 18.50
C GLY A 230 13.72 -9.39 18.61
N ILE A 231 13.32 -8.26 18.00
CA ILE A 231 11.90 -7.93 17.87
C ILE A 231 11.42 -8.59 16.57
N THR A 232 10.68 -9.67 16.74
CA THR A 232 9.90 -10.25 15.64
C THR A 232 8.89 -9.20 15.19
N GLY A 233 8.86 -8.94 13.89
CA GLY A 233 7.83 -8.10 13.26
C GLY A 233 6.42 -8.52 13.67
N ASP A 234 5.42 -7.84 13.17
CA ASP A 234 4.04 -8.27 13.39
C ASP A 234 3.97 -9.77 13.18
N SER A 235 3.52 -10.47 14.19
CA SER A 235 3.50 -11.95 14.32
C SER A 235 2.91 -12.70 13.10
N THR A 236 2.31 -11.96 12.16
CA THR A 236 1.69 -12.52 10.96
C THR A 236 2.68 -12.79 9.83
N THR A 237 3.79 -12.07 9.72
CA THR A 237 4.65 -12.12 8.53
C THR A 237 6.14 -12.32 8.81
N GLY A 238 6.58 -12.19 10.06
CA GLY A 238 7.98 -12.48 10.44
C GLY A 238 9.04 -11.57 9.80
N LYS A 239 8.67 -10.52 9.09
CA LYS A 239 9.63 -9.57 8.51
C LYS A 239 10.20 -8.66 9.59
N VAL A 240 11.49 -8.78 9.81
CA VAL A 240 12.28 -7.89 10.66
C VAL A 240 12.78 -6.73 9.80
N GLY A 241 12.51 -5.48 10.19
CA GLY A 241 13.22 -4.35 9.61
C GLY A 241 12.42 -3.13 9.21
N ASN A 242 11.14 -3.24 8.97
CA ASN A 242 10.31 -2.09 8.61
C ASN A 242 9.66 -1.48 9.85
N SER A 243 10.41 -0.66 10.57
CA SER A 243 9.90 0.03 11.75
C SER A 243 10.27 1.50 11.76
N ILE A 244 9.47 2.29 12.44
CA ILE A 244 9.78 3.67 12.79
C ILE A 244 9.79 3.84 14.30
N THR A 245 10.64 4.73 14.78
CA THR A 245 10.59 5.18 16.19
C THR A 245 10.09 6.60 16.20
N VAL A 246 9.00 6.85 16.95
CA VAL A 246 8.38 8.17 17.06
C VAL A 246 8.74 8.81 18.41
N TYR A 247 9.07 10.07 18.37
CA TYR A 247 9.38 10.90 19.53
C TYR A 247 8.36 12.03 19.67
N PRO A 248 7.97 12.43 20.89
CA PRO A 248 8.46 11.93 22.17
C PRO A 248 7.96 10.53 22.51
N THR A 249 8.70 9.83 23.37
CA THR A 249 8.36 8.47 23.80
C THR A 249 7.09 8.40 24.67
N SER A 250 6.55 9.54 25.06
CA SER A 250 5.29 9.67 25.83
C SER A 250 4.02 9.47 24.98
N LEU A 251 4.13 9.34 23.66
CA LEU A 251 2.99 9.00 22.81
C LEU A 251 2.58 7.55 23.06
N THR A 252 1.55 7.36 23.88
CA THR A 252 1.21 6.05 24.46
C THR A 252 -0.02 5.39 23.85
N THR A 253 -0.93 6.16 23.25
CA THR A 253 -2.20 5.62 22.75
C THR A 253 -2.00 4.85 21.44
N GLY A 254 -2.41 3.59 21.42
CA GLY A 254 -2.36 2.77 20.22
C GLY A 254 -3.31 3.30 19.13
N GLY A 255 -2.84 3.33 17.89
CA GLY A 255 -3.61 3.83 16.75
C GLY A 255 -3.53 5.34 16.54
N SER A 256 -2.85 6.11 17.42
CA SER A 256 -2.71 7.55 17.27
C SER A 256 -1.75 7.97 16.14
N ILE A 257 -0.86 7.09 15.72
CA ILE A 257 0.08 7.33 14.62
C ILE A 257 -0.47 6.69 13.36
N ILE A 258 -0.72 7.53 12.37
CA ILE A 258 -1.24 7.12 11.06
C ILE A 258 -0.20 7.48 10.01
N ALA A 259 0.17 6.48 9.20
CA ALA A 259 1.07 6.65 8.07
C ALA A 259 0.28 6.80 6.78
N GLU A 260 0.63 7.79 5.99
CA GLU A 260 0.32 7.87 4.58
C GLU A 260 1.56 7.39 3.83
N TYR A 261 1.42 6.33 3.07
CA TYR A 261 2.54 5.70 2.40
C TYR A 261 2.14 5.17 1.03
N VAL A 262 3.11 5.04 0.16
CA VAL A 262 2.95 4.35 -1.12
C VAL A 262 3.26 2.87 -0.89
N ARG A 263 2.35 2.00 -1.32
CA ARG A 263 2.55 0.55 -1.24
C ARG A 263 3.11 -0.03 -2.52
N TYR A 264 3.75 -1.18 -2.42
CA TYR A 264 4.03 -1.99 -3.59
C TYR A 264 2.74 -2.47 -4.26
N PRO A 265 2.71 -2.59 -5.60
CA PRO A 265 1.61 -3.23 -6.29
C PRO A 265 1.51 -4.70 -5.88
N LEU A 266 0.29 -5.22 -5.82
CA LEU A 266 0.05 -6.63 -5.56
C LEU A 266 0.61 -7.47 -6.72
N PRO A 267 1.25 -8.62 -6.44
CA PRO A 267 1.79 -9.48 -7.49
C PRO A 267 0.65 -10.01 -8.37
N PRO A 268 0.70 -9.78 -9.69
CA PRO A 268 -0.33 -10.29 -10.60
C PRO A 268 -0.29 -11.81 -10.64
N ASN A 269 -1.46 -12.42 -10.66
CA ASN A 269 -1.59 -13.87 -10.69
C ASN A 269 -2.67 -14.30 -11.70
N TRP A 270 -2.22 -14.80 -12.85
CA TRP A 270 -3.09 -15.42 -13.84
C TRP A 270 -3.45 -16.82 -13.39
N THR A 271 -4.69 -17.02 -13.01
CA THR A 271 -5.22 -18.29 -12.50
C THR A 271 -5.89 -19.09 -13.59
N TYR A 272 -5.84 -20.41 -13.48
CA TYR A 272 -6.39 -21.31 -14.48
C TYR A 272 -7.04 -22.54 -13.89
N ALA A 273 -7.96 -23.11 -14.65
CA ALA A 273 -8.54 -24.43 -14.38
C ALA A 273 -8.08 -25.39 -15.49
N SER A 274 -7.74 -26.62 -15.10
CA SER A 274 -7.50 -27.71 -16.05
C SER A 274 -8.79 -28.50 -16.20
N VAL A 275 -9.43 -28.42 -17.35
CA VAL A 275 -10.71 -29.12 -17.63
C VAL A 275 -10.50 -30.62 -17.83
N LEU A 276 -9.31 -31.02 -18.29
CA LEU A 276 -8.91 -32.43 -18.50
C LEU A 276 -7.49 -32.62 -17.97
N ALA A 277 -7.21 -33.79 -17.42
CA ALA A 277 -5.85 -34.15 -17.03
C ALA A 277 -4.92 -34.07 -18.25
N GLY A 278 -3.98 -33.15 -18.23
CA GLY A 278 -3.06 -32.84 -19.33
C GLY A 278 -3.63 -31.92 -20.42
N GLY A 279 -4.81 -31.33 -20.22
CA GLY A 279 -5.39 -30.32 -21.11
C GLY A 279 -4.73 -28.93 -20.99
N ALA A 280 -4.91 -28.09 -21.99
CA ALA A 280 -4.44 -26.70 -21.94
C ALA A 280 -5.09 -25.94 -20.77
N PRO A 281 -4.34 -25.07 -20.07
CA PRO A 281 -4.89 -24.27 -18.97
C PRO A 281 -5.90 -23.26 -19.51
N VAL A 282 -7.09 -23.22 -18.91
CA VAL A 282 -8.16 -22.29 -19.24
C VAL A 282 -8.23 -21.22 -18.16
N PHE A 283 -8.26 -19.95 -18.56
CA PHE A 283 -8.32 -18.82 -17.65
C PHE A 283 -9.52 -18.89 -16.69
N ASN A 284 -9.29 -18.66 -15.41
CA ASN A 284 -10.31 -18.65 -14.37
C ASN A 284 -10.19 -17.40 -13.49
N SER A 285 -10.99 -16.39 -13.79
CA SER A 285 -11.03 -15.13 -13.00
C SER A 285 -11.79 -15.26 -11.67
N ALA A 286 -12.47 -16.39 -11.43
CA ALA A 286 -13.23 -16.61 -10.21
C ALA A 286 -12.42 -17.34 -9.10
N ALA A 287 -11.14 -17.64 -9.35
CA ALA A 287 -10.27 -18.25 -8.36
C ALA A 287 -9.96 -17.23 -7.22
N ALA A 288 -9.87 -17.73 -5.99
CA ALA A 288 -9.67 -16.89 -4.81
C ALA A 288 -8.30 -16.19 -4.80
N ASP A 289 -7.33 -16.71 -5.53
CA ASP A 289 -5.96 -16.20 -5.68
C ASP A 289 -5.76 -15.42 -6.98
N TYR A 290 -6.85 -15.11 -7.71
CA TYR A 290 -6.79 -14.27 -8.90
C TYR A 290 -6.40 -12.84 -8.55
N GLN A 291 -5.40 -12.30 -9.26
CA GLN A 291 -4.98 -10.91 -9.16
C GLN A 291 -4.66 -10.35 -10.54
N ASP A 292 -5.34 -9.30 -10.93
CA ASP A 292 -5.02 -8.57 -12.17
C ASP A 292 -3.85 -7.60 -11.94
N PHE A 293 -3.30 -7.04 -13.00
CA PHE A 293 -2.35 -5.94 -12.92
C PHE A 293 -3.01 -4.71 -12.27
N GLU A 294 -2.25 -4.03 -11.43
CA GLU A 294 -2.67 -2.78 -10.78
C GLU A 294 -2.15 -1.54 -11.53
N LEU A 295 -1.85 -1.66 -12.81
CA LEU A 295 -1.42 -0.58 -13.67
C LEU A 295 -2.56 -0.10 -14.58
N PRO A 296 -2.51 1.17 -15.07
CA PRO A 296 -3.46 1.68 -16.03
C PRO A 296 -3.50 0.84 -17.32
N LEU A 297 -4.64 0.81 -17.98
CA LEU A 297 -4.80 0.09 -19.27
C LEU A 297 -3.86 0.60 -20.37
N SER A 298 -3.41 1.86 -20.29
CA SER A 298 -2.45 2.45 -21.20
C SER A 298 -1.11 1.73 -21.21
N ASP A 299 -0.77 1.03 -20.14
CA ASP A 299 0.52 0.37 -19.98
C ASP A 299 0.52 -1.08 -20.46
N GLU A 300 -0.61 -1.56 -20.97
CA GLU A 300 -0.69 -2.91 -21.55
C GLU A 300 0.38 -3.19 -22.62
N PRO A 301 0.66 -2.28 -23.56
CA PRO A 301 1.76 -2.48 -24.52
C PRO A 301 3.13 -2.58 -23.86
N GLY A 302 3.42 -1.71 -22.89
CA GLY A 302 4.68 -1.72 -22.14
C GLY A 302 4.87 -3.01 -21.34
N LEU A 303 3.80 -3.52 -20.71
CA LEU A 303 3.82 -4.83 -20.03
C LEU A 303 4.14 -5.96 -21.02
N VAL A 304 3.48 -5.98 -22.18
CA VAL A 304 3.74 -6.99 -23.21
C VAL A 304 5.20 -6.94 -23.67
N ALA A 305 5.74 -5.75 -23.94
CA ALA A 305 7.12 -5.58 -24.37
C ALA A 305 8.12 -6.09 -23.31
N LYS A 306 7.94 -5.71 -22.03
CA LYS A 306 8.81 -6.15 -20.93
C LYS A 306 8.71 -7.66 -20.69
N ILE A 307 7.52 -8.22 -20.69
CA ILE A 307 7.34 -9.67 -20.53
C ILE A 307 7.98 -10.42 -21.70
N CYS A 308 7.83 -9.95 -22.94
CA CYS A 308 8.48 -10.54 -24.11
C CYS A 308 10.02 -10.48 -24.02
N GLN A 309 10.57 -9.42 -23.44
CA GLN A 309 12.01 -9.31 -23.18
C GLN A 309 12.50 -10.44 -22.26
N TYR A 310 11.81 -10.69 -21.14
CA TYR A 310 12.18 -11.76 -20.22
C TYR A 310 12.02 -13.15 -20.82
N ILE A 311 10.89 -13.40 -21.45
CA ILE A 311 10.58 -14.68 -22.11
C ILE A 311 11.54 -14.96 -23.26
N GLY A 312 11.89 -13.95 -24.06
CA GLY A 312 12.83 -14.10 -25.17
C GLY A 312 14.22 -14.60 -24.75
N ILE A 313 14.63 -14.26 -23.54
CA ILE A 313 15.86 -14.79 -22.93
C ILE A 313 15.69 -16.27 -22.57
N GLU A 314 14.56 -16.63 -21.97
CA GLU A 314 14.27 -18.02 -21.55
C GLU A 314 14.19 -18.97 -22.72
N ILE A 315 13.38 -18.65 -23.73
CA ILE A 315 13.20 -19.50 -24.94
C ILE A 315 14.35 -19.40 -25.93
N ARG A 316 15.37 -18.58 -25.66
CA ARG A 316 16.53 -18.32 -26.51
C ARG A 316 16.17 -17.87 -27.93
N GLU A 317 15.08 -17.12 -28.04
CA GLU A 317 14.62 -16.51 -29.29
C GLU A 317 15.04 -15.04 -29.36
N PRO A 318 16.15 -14.71 -30.06
CA PRO A 318 16.65 -13.34 -30.14
C PRO A 318 15.65 -12.36 -30.72
N ALA A 319 14.78 -12.81 -31.64
CA ALA A 319 13.77 -11.96 -32.27
C ALA A 319 12.70 -11.45 -31.26
N VAL A 320 12.27 -12.27 -30.33
CA VAL A 320 11.30 -11.90 -29.29
C VAL A 320 11.93 -10.93 -28.28
N ASN A 321 13.19 -11.20 -27.89
CA ASN A 321 13.94 -10.31 -27.02
C ASN A 321 14.20 -8.94 -27.70
N GLN A 322 14.61 -8.93 -28.97
CA GLN A 322 14.83 -7.70 -29.73
C GLN A 322 13.55 -6.88 -29.89
N PHE A 323 12.41 -7.52 -30.13
CA PHE A 323 11.12 -6.84 -30.16
C PHE A 323 10.86 -6.10 -28.86
N GLY A 324 11.00 -6.78 -27.72
CA GLY A 324 10.80 -6.15 -26.42
C GLY A 324 11.75 -4.98 -26.15
N ILE A 325 13.03 -5.10 -26.53
CA ILE A 325 14.01 -4.02 -26.38
C ILE A 325 13.71 -2.84 -27.30
N GLN A 326 13.29 -3.08 -28.53
CA GLN A 326 12.94 -2.01 -29.47
C GLN A 326 11.74 -1.21 -29.00
N GLU A 327 10.67 -1.88 -28.57
CA GLU A 327 9.47 -1.23 -28.04
C GLU A 327 9.78 -0.36 -26.83
N ILE A 328 10.55 -0.87 -25.86
CA ILE A 328 10.99 -0.10 -24.68
C ILE A 328 11.84 1.12 -25.09
N ASN A 329 12.73 0.98 -26.08
CA ASN A 329 13.56 2.08 -26.53
C ASN A 329 12.75 3.15 -27.27
N GLU A 330 11.74 2.77 -28.03
CA GLU A 330 10.83 3.71 -28.70
C GLU A 330 10.01 4.50 -27.66
N ASP A 331 9.47 3.83 -26.63
CA ASP A 331 8.77 4.49 -25.54
C ASP A 331 9.67 5.49 -24.79
N ASN A 332 10.90 5.12 -24.49
CA ASN A 332 11.86 6.00 -23.81
C ASN A 332 12.24 7.21 -24.65
N GLN A 333 12.27 7.08 -25.99
CA GLN A 333 12.55 8.22 -26.89
C GLN A 333 11.37 9.17 -27.02
N THR A 334 10.14 8.69 -26.90
CA THR A 334 8.94 9.53 -26.96
C THR A 334 8.66 10.28 -25.66
N GLN A 335 9.21 9.81 -24.55
CA GLN A 335 9.04 10.40 -23.22
C GLN A 335 10.18 11.35 -22.80
N GLY A 336 11.29 11.41 -23.54
CA GLY A 336 12.46 12.28 -23.31
C GLY A 336 12.36 13.62 -24.03
#